data_c223173b8488f97f6c935ac8c1e885c5
#
_entry.id   c223173b8488f97f6c935ac8c1e885c5
#
_cell.length_a   1.000
_cell.length_b   1.000
_cell.length_c   1.000
_cell.angle_alpha   90.00
_cell.angle_beta   90.00
_cell.angle_gamma   90.00
#
_symmetry.space_group_name_H-M   'P 1'
#
loop_
_entity.id
_entity.type
_entity.pdbx_description
1 polymer ?
#
loop_
_entity_poly.entity_id
_entity_poly.type
_entity_poly.pdbx_seq_one_letter_code
_entity_poly.pdbx_strand_id
1 'polypeptide(L)'
;PYDQAMEHGIPVMEHRIPLKVHSYQQDMMTVLEIADEFDIDVTLDHALGASDFVEELASNPHVKGVIYGPIYIGLFPGEGCKVDFDAMKMLDDAGVNTAMMTDALLSGSQMLVNQVGECVRAGMDPIRALRMLTVNPAKMLGLEDRIGMLRPGMDADIVVFDAMPCVVPKA
;
A
#
# COMPACT_ATOMS: atom_id res chain seq x y z
N PRO A 1 -24.33 -1.39 26.63
CA PRO A 1 -23.60 -0.41 27.43
C PRO A 1 -22.47 0.20 26.57
N TYR A 2 -22.34 1.53 26.62
CA TYR A 2 -21.28 2.25 25.93
C TYR A 2 -19.92 1.89 26.55
N ASP A 3 -18.96 1.49 25.69
CA ASP A 3 -17.59 1.21 26.10
C ASP A 3 -16.66 2.24 25.44
N GLN A 4 -16.10 3.14 26.23
CA GLN A 4 -15.20 4.19 25.77
C GLN A 4 -13.93 3.63 25.10
N ALA A 5 -13.47 2.44 25.49
CA ALA A 5 -12.31 1.82 24.89
C ALA A 5 -12.54 1.42 23.41
N MET A 6 -13.78 1.20 23.03
CA MET A 6 -14.18 0.82 21.68
C MET A 6 -14.56 2.01 20.78
N GLU A 7 -14.55 3.23 21.31
CA GLU A 7 -14.98 4.44 20.58
C GLU A 7 -14.14 4.69 19.31
N HIS A 8 -12.85 4.38 19.37
CA HIS A 8 -11.94 4.53 18.22
C HIS A 8 -12.24 3.55 17.06
N GLY A 9 -12.98 2.49 17.29
CA GLY A 9 -13.46 1.57 16.26
C GLY A 9 -14.68 2.07 15.48
N ILE A 10 -15.42 3.06 16.02
CA ILE A 10 -16.63 3.58 15.37
C ILE A 10 -16.35 4.09 13.95
N PRO A 11 -15.29 4.89 13.68
CA PRO A 11 -14.99 5.35 12.33
C PRO A 11 -14.77 4.23 11.31
N VAL A 12 -14.24 3.09 11.74
CA VAL A 12 -14.05 1.90 10.90
C VAL A 12 -15.39 1.27 10.56
N MET A 13 -16.23 1.04 11.58
CA MET A 13 -17.57 0.46 11.42
C MET A 13 -18.53 1.36 10.60
N GLU A 14 -18.25 2.65 10.52
CA GLU A 14 -18.99 3.63 9.72
C GLU A 14 -18.35 3.91 8.35
N HIS A 15 -17.38 3.11 7.92
CA HIS A 15 -16.60 3.25 6.67
C HIS A 15 -15.96 4.64 6.47
N ARG A 16 -15.70 5.37 7.56
CA ARG A 16 -15.05 6.69 7.48
C ARG A 16 -13.54 6.58 7.31
N ILE A 17 -12.95 5.50 7.80
CA ILE A 17 -11.54 5.14 7.63
C ILE A 17 -11.43 3.62 7.47
N PRO A 18 -10.51 3.11 6.63
CA PRO A 18 -10.24 1.68 6.59
C PRO A 18 -9.47 1.22 7.84
N LEU A 19 -9.70 -0.01 8.25
CA LEU A 19 -8.85 -0.67 9.22
C LEU A 19 -7.51 -1.03 8.57
N LYS A 20 -6.40 -0.61 9.17
CA LYS A 20 -5.07 -0.98 8.72
C LYS A 20 -4.67 -2.30 9.35
N VAL A 21 -4.41 -3.30 8.52
CA VAL A 21 -4.10 -4.64 8.97
C VAL A 21 -2.70 -5.04 8.53
N HIS A 22 -1.83 -5.31 9.51
CA HIS A 22 -0.53 -5.94 9.26
C HIS A 22 -0.78 -7.39 8.85
N SER A 23 -0.44 -7.75 7.61
CA SER A 23 -0.71 -9.08 7.06
C SER A 23 0.39 -9.57 6.14
N TYR A 24 0.68 -10.84 6.23
CA TYR A 24 1.51 -11.58 5.30
C TYR A 24 0.68 -12.59 4.51
N GLN A 25 1.31 -13.34 3.61
CA GLN A 25 0.67 -14.27 2.70
C GLN A 25 -0.41 -15.16 3.35
N GLN A 26 -0.10 -15.77 4.51
CA GLN A 26 -1.02 -16.69 5.16
C GLN A 26 -2.22 -16.03 5.84
N ASP A 27 -2.14 -14.73 6.13
CA ASP A 27 -3.18 -14.00 6.86
C ASP A 27 -4.19 -13.33 5.93
N MET A 28 -3.82 -13.09 4.66
CA MET A 28 -4.60 -12.25 3.75
C MET A 28 -6.03 -12.76 3.57
N MET A 29 -6.21 -14.05 3.34
CA MET A 29 -7.55 -14.63 3.16
C MET A 29 -8.40 -14.47 4.42
N THR A 30 -7.81 -14.67 5.61
CA THR A 30 -8.51 -14.44 6.88
C THR A 30 -8.89 -12.97 7.06
N VAL A 31 -8.04 -12.04 6.62
CA VAL A 31 -8.37 -10.60 6.66
C VAL A 31 -9.57 -10.30 5.76
N LEU A 32 -9.62 -10.88 4.55
CA LEU A 32 -10.76 -10.71 3.64
C LEU A 32 -12.05 -11.30 4.23
N GLU A 33 -11.98 -12.50 4.81
CA GLU A 33 -13.12 -13.13 5.49
C GLU A 33 -13.65 -12.26 6.65
N ILE A 34 -12.77 -11.68 7.45
CA ILE A 34 -13.14 -10.75 8.54
C ILE A 34 -13.76 -9.47 7.97
N ALA A 35 -13.18 -8.91 6.91
CA ALA A 35 -13.69 -7.71 6.28
C ALA A 35 -15.12 -7.92 5.76
N ASP A 36 -15.37 -9.07 5.12
CA ASP A 36 -16.70 -9.45 4.62
C ASP A 36 -17.70 -9.73 5.77
N GLU A 37 -17.26 -10.46 6.83
CA GLU A 37 -18.11 -10.81 7.97
C GLU A 37 -18.59 -9.58 8.74
N PHE A 38 -17.69 -8.60 8.95
CA PHE A 38 -17.99 -7.41 9.75
C PHE A 38 -18.35 -6.19 8.92
N ASP A 39 -18.40 -6.32 7.59
CA ASP A 39 -18.68 -5.22 6.64
C ASP A 39 -17.78 -4.01 6.94
N ILE A 40 -16.46 -4.20 6.94
CA ILE A 40 -15.46 -3.15 7.23
C ILE A 40 -14.44 -3.01 6.11
N ASP A 41 -14.08 -1.78 5.83
CA ASP A 41 -13.03 -1.47 4.87
C ASP A 41 -11.64 -1.71 5.47
N VAL A 42 -10.73 -2.29 4.67
CA VAL A 42 -9.37 -2.64 5.10
C VAL A 42 -8.30 -2.13 4.14
N THR A 43 -7.13 -1.81 4.68
CA THR A 43 -5.87 -1.77 3.94
C THR A 43 -4.95 -2.86 4.48
N LEU A 44 -4.26 -3.56 3.57
CA LEU A 44 -3.32 -4.60 3.94
C LEU A 44 -1.91 -4.01 3.94
N ASP A 45 -1.30 -3.96 5.13
CA ASP A 45 0.07 -3.46 5.32
C ASP A 45 1.07 -4.62 5.27
N HIS A 46 2.25 -4.37 4.76
CA HIS A 46 3.31 -5.30 4.37
C HIS A 46 2.94 -6.12 3.14
N ALA A 47 1.92 -6.93 3.22
CA ALA A 47 1.31 -7.70 2.13
C ALA A 47 2.33 -8.52 1.30
N LEU A 48 3.43 -8.99 1.93
CA LEU A 48 4.40 -9.85 1.27
C LEU A 48 3.73 -11.17 0.89
N GLY A 49 3.85 -11.57 -0.39
CA GLY A 49 3.13 -12.69 -0.97
C GLY A 49 1.76 -12.35 -1.58
N ALA A 50 1.39 -11.06 -1.65
CA ALA A 50 0.12 -10.62 -2.25
C ALA A 50 -0.03 -10.99 -3.74
N SER A 51 1.08 -11.29 -4.42
CA SER A 51 1.06 -11.81 -5.80
C SER A 51 0.29 -13.12 -5.97
N ASP A 52 0.10 -13.90 -4.90
CA ASP A 52 -0.66 -15.15 -4.93
C ASP A 52 -2.19 -14.94 -4.83
N PHE A 53 -2.64 -13.73 -4.45
CA PHE A 53 -4.03 -13.41 -4.15
C PHE A 53 -4.55 -12.20 -4.92
N VAL A 54 -4.01 -11.95 -6.11
CA VAL A 54 -4.34 -10.76 -6.93
C VAL A 54 -5.83 -10.69 -7.25
N GLU A 55 -6.43 -11.82 -7.62
CA GLU A 55 -7.85 -11.88 -8.00
C GLU A 55 -8.75 -11.63 -6.78
N GLU A 56 -8.44 -12.24 -5.65
CA GLU A 56 -9.18 -12.09 -4.40
C GLU A 56 -9.09 -10.65 -3.89
N LEU A 57 -7.89 -10.07 -3.88
CA LEU A 57 -7.67 -8.69 -3.46
C LEU A 57 -8.34 -7.66 -4.39
N ALA A 58 -8.35 -7.93 -5.70
CA ALA A 58 -8.96 -7.04 -6.68
C ALA A 58 -10.50 -7.13 -6.70
N SER A 59 -11.06 -8.29 -6.40
CA SER A 59 -12.51 -8.51 -6.42
C SER A 59 -13.22 -8.15 -5.10
N ASN A 60 -12.50 -8.09 -3.99
CA ASN A 60 -13.11 -7.80 -2.69
C ASN A 60 -13.40 -6.30 -2.52
N PRO A 61 -14.67 -5.88 -2.33
CA PRO A 61 -15.06 -4.47 -2.27
C PRO A 61 -14.54 -3.73 -1.04
N HIS A 62 -14.16 -4.47 0.00
CA HIS A 62 -13.65 -3.91 1.26
C HIS A 62 -12.15 -3.58 1.19
N VAL A 63 -11.41 -4.09 0.20
CA VAL A 63 -9.99 -3.78 0.03
C VAL A 63 -9.84 -2.37 -0.55
N LYS A 64 -9.45 -1.41 0.29
CA LYS A 64 -9.20 -0.02 -0.12
C LYS A 64 -7.78 0.22 -0.59
N GLY A 65 -6.89 -0.70 -0.31
CA GLY A 65 -5.54 -0.68 -0.84
C GLY A 65 -4.59 -1.69 -0.22
N VAL A 66 -3.48 -1.88 -0.90
CA VAL A 66 -2.37 -2.72 -0.47
C VAL A 66 -1.12 -1.85 -0.33
N ILE A 67 -0.52 -1.87 0.85
CA ILE A 67 0.70 -1.12 1.18
C ILE A 67 1.84 -2.12 1.33
N TYR A 68 2.67 -2.23 0.30
CA TYR A 68 3.67 -3.28 0.17
C TYR A 68 5.04 -2.89 0.73
N GLY A 69 5.70 -3.83 1.37
CA GLY A 69 7.09 -3.67 1.83
C GLY A 69 7.27 -3.82 3.33
N PRO A 70 8.49 -3.58 3.83
CA PRO A 70 9.70 -3.22 3.08
C PRO A 70 10.29 -4.41 2.28
N ILE A 71 10.73 -4.15 1.05
CA ILE A 71 11.24 -5.21 0.16
C ILE A 71 12.72 -5.55 0.37
N TYR A 72 13.47 -4.70 1.10
CA TYR A 72 14.89 -4.92 1.38
C TYR A 72 15.16 -5.61 2.71
N ILE A 73 14.13 -5.86 3.50
CA ILE A 73 14.28 -6.60 4.74
C ILE A 73 13.98 -8.05 4.42
N GLY A 74 15.03 -8.79 4.29
CA GLY A 74 14.94 -10.23 4.16
C GLY A 74 14.40 -10.86 5.43
N LEU A 75 13.16 -11.34 5.40
CA LEU A 75 12.98 -12.73 5.69
C LEU A 75 12.96 -13.07 7.17
N PHE A 76 11.85 -12.85 7.78
CA PHE A 76 11.52 -13.65 8.96
C PHE A 76 11.22 -15.09 8.48
N PRO A 77 11.89 -16.11 9.03
CA PRO A 77 11.60 -17.50 8.68
C PRO A 77 10.11 -17.83 8.92
N GLY A 78 9.41 -18.26 7.86
CA GLY A 78 8.00 -18.63 7.91
C GLY A 78 7.07 -17.55 7.39
N GLU A 79 7.03 -16.40 8.01
CA GLU A 79 6.20 -15.26 7.61
C GLU A 79 7.02 -14.23 6.80
N GLY A 80 6.40 -13.61 5.81
CA GLY A 80 7.02 -12.53 5.05
C GLY A 80 8.25 -12.94 4.22
N CYS A 81 8.43 -14.23 3.94
CA CYS A 81 9.57 -14.70 3.15
C CYS A 81 9.37 -14.56 1.64
N LYS A 82 8.15 -14.28 1.16
CA LYS A 82 7.88 -14.12 -0.26
C LYS A 82 7.85 -12.65 -0.65
N VAL A 83 8.98 -12.14 -1.13
CA VAL A 83 9.10 -10.80 -1.72
C VAL A 83 9.10 -10.93 -3.24
N ASP A 84 8.01 -10.50 -3.88
CA ASP A 84 7.90 -10.43 -5.33
C ASP A 84 8.02 -8.97 -5.79
N PHE A 85 9.03 -8.69 -6.62
CA PHE A 85 9.25 -7.32 -7.12
C PHE A 85 8.21 -6.87 -8.13
N ASP A 86 7.48 -7.78 -8.75
CA ASP A 86 6.40 -7.51 -9.69
C ASP A 86 4.99 -7.54 -9.05
N ALA A 87 4.88 -7.91 -7.77
CA ALA A 87 3.60 -7.98 -7.05
C ALA A 87 2.80 -6.67 -7.19
N MET A 88 3.47 -5.52 -7.01
CA MET A 88 2.81 -4.23 -7.12
C MET A 88 2.30 -3.93 -8.53
N LYS A 89 3.06 -4.36 -9.55
CA LYS A 89 2.60 -4.25 -10.93
C LYS A 89 1.37 -5.12 -11.18
N MET A 90 1.38 -6.36 -10.69
CA MET A 90 0.25 -7.29 -10.86
C MET A 90 -1.02 -6.75 -10.20
N LEU A 91 -0.92 -6.27 -8.97
CA LEU A 91 -2.04 -5.68 -8.23
C LEU A 91 -2.56 -4.39 -8.89
N ASP A 92 -1.67 -3.49 -9.31
CA ASP A 92 -2.05 -2.25 -9.98
C ASP A 92 -2.69 -2.51 -11.35
N ASP A 93 -2.20 -3.52 -12.11
CA ASP A 93 -2.81 -3.96 -13.38
C ASP A 93 -4.21 -4.56 -13.16
N ALA A 94 -4.45 -5.19 -12.03
CA ALA A 94 -5.76 -5.69 -11.62
C ALA A 94 -6.69 -4.62 -11.03
N GLY A 95 -6.23 -3.37 -10.89
CA GLY A 95 -7.01 -2.24 -10.41
C GLY A 95 -6.98 -2.02 -8.90
N VAL A 96 -6.17 -2.76 -8.16
CA VAL A 96 -5.98 -2.56 -6.72
C VAL A 96 -5.23 -1.24 -6.48
N ASN A 97 -5.68 -0.45 -5.52
CA ASN A 97 -4.96 0.75 -5.10
C ASN A 97 -3.70 0.35 -4.32
N THR A 98 -2.52 0.68 -4.86
CA THR A 98 -1.23 0.22 -4.32
C THR A 98 -0.39 1.35 -3.77
N ALA A 99 0.31 1.12 -2.66
CA ALA A 99 1.29 2.02 -2.08
C ALA A 99 2.52 1.23 -1.60
N MET A 100 3.60 1.94 -1.29
CA MET A 100 4.84 1.35 -0.81
C MET A 100 5.16 1.85 0.60
N MET A 101 5.75 1.00 1.44
CA MET A 101 6.19 1.36 2.78
C MET A 101 7.63 0.93 3.07
N THR A 102 8.27 1.60 4.01
CA THR A 102 9.63 1.28 4.45
C THR A 102 9.71 0.63 5.82
N ASP A 103 8.64 0.71 6.61
CA ASP A 103 8.67 0.33 8.03
C ASP A 103 9.88 0.96 8.73
N ALA A 104 9.81 2.25 8.97
CA ALA A 104 10.92 3.18 9.18
C ALA A 104 12.00 2.78 10.21
N LEU A 105 11.70 1.88 11.13
CA LEU A 105 12.69 1.31 12.06
C LEU A 105 13.56 0.24 11.40
N LEU A 106 13.01 -0.45 10.42
CA LEU A 106 13.66 -1.58 9.76
C LEU A 106 14.39 -1.12 8.48
N SER A 107 13.78 -0.28 7.67
CA SER A 107 14.48 0.36 6.55
C SER A 107 14.27 1.87 6.61
N GLY A 108 15.33 2.66 6.38
CA GLY A 108 15.22 4.12 6.49
C GLY A 108 14.21 4.69 5.49
N SER A 109 13.50 5.75 5.88
CA SER A 109 12.48 6.41 5.04
C SER A 109 13.02 6.85 3.67
N GLN A 110 14.32 7.16 3.58
CA GLN A 110 15.00 7.49 2.32
C GLN A 110 15.00 6.33 1.30
N MET A 111 14.78 5.09 1.75
CA MET A 111 14.71 3.92 0.85
C MET A 111 13.37 3.80 0.12
N LEU A 112 12.37 4.62 0.43
CA LEU A 112 11.03 4.52 -0.13
C LEU A 112 11.05 4.67 -1.67
N VAL A 113 11.74 5.67 -2.18
CA VAL A 113 11.89 5.90 -3.63
C VAL A 113 12.63 4.74 -4.30
N ASN A 114 13.66 4.19 -3.63
CA ASN A 114 14.43 3.07 -4.15
C ASN A 114 13.57 1.80 -4.29
N GLN A 115 12.73 1.50 -3.29
CA GLN A 115 11.81 0.36 -3.34
C GLN A 115 10.84 0.46 -4.52
N VAL A 116 10.29 1.65 -4.76
CA VAL A 116 9.46 1.89 -5.95
C VAL A 116 10.25 1.72 -7.25
N GLY A 117 11.52 2.10 -7.25
CA GLY A 117 12.43 1.85 -8.37
C GLY A 117 12.59 0.36 -8.72
N GLU A 118 12.55 -0.54 -7.73
CA GLU A 118 12.57 -1.98 -8.00
C GLU A 118 11.29 -2.45 -8.72
N CYS A 119 10.13 -1.88 -8.39
CA CYS A 119 8.89 -2.15 -9.13
C CYS A 119 9.00 -1.72 -10.61
N VAL A 120 9.66 -0.58 -10.88
CA VAL A 120 9.95 -0.13 -12.25
C VAL A 120 10.90 -1.10 -12.96
N ARG A 121 11.93 -1.59 -12.27
CA ARG A 121 12.84 -2.62 -12.82
C ARG A 121 12.12 -3.92 -13.14
N ALA A 122 11.12 -4.28 -12.37
CA ALA A 122 10.24 -5.43 -12.61
C ALA A 122 9.21 -5.19 -13.74
N GLY A 123 9.19 -4.00 -14.34
CA GLY A 123 8.38 -3.69 -15.51
C GLY A 123 7.15 -2.83 -15.27
N MET A 124 7.02 -2.20 -14.10
CA MET A 124 5.97 -1.22 -13.85
C MET A 124 6.29 0.11 -14.56
N ASP A 125 5.25 0.77 -15.07
CA ASP A 125 5.40 2.13 -15.62
C ASP A 125 5.88 3.12 -14.55
N PRO A 126 6.91 3.96 -14.82
CA PRO A 126 7.47 4.87 -13.81
C PRO A 126 6.46 5.88 -13.24
N ILE A 127 5.49 6.33 -14.03
CA ILE A 127 4.47 7.26 -13.55
C ILE A 127 3.47 6.54 -12.63
N ARG A 128 3.07 5.31 -12.98
CA ARG A 128 2.25 4.47 -12.11
C ARG A 128 2.98 4.16 -10.80
N ALA A 129 4.27 3.86 -10.87
CA ALA A 129 5.13 3.64 -9.71
C ALA A 129 5.21 4.87 -8.80
N LEU A 130 5.37 6.09 -9.34
CA LEU A 130 5.33 7.33 -8.56
C LEU A 130 3.99 7.55 -7.85
N ARG A 131 2.89 7.10 -8.43
CA ARG A 131 1.57 7.21 -7.78
C ARG A 131 1.48 6.41 -6.49
N MET A 132 2.26 5.35 -6.34
CA MET A 132 2.36 4.58 -5.08
C MET A 132 2.96 5.39 -3.92
N LEU A 133 3.63 6.50 -4.21
CA LEU A 133 4.22 7.40 -3.21
C LEU A 133 3.39 8.67 -2.98
N THR A 134 2.38 8.91 -3.79
CA THR A 134 1.68 10.21 -3.84
C THR A 134 0.15 10.05 -3.85
N VAL A 135 -0.44 9.90 -5.02
CA VAL A 135 -1.90 9.86 -5.20
C VAL A 135 -2.54 8.66 -4.52
N ASN A 136 -1.92 7.49 -4.65
CA ASN A 136 -2.52 6.26 -4.16
C ASN A 136 -2.64 6.23 -2.63
N PRO A 137 -1.57 6.52 -1.84
CA PRO A 137 -1.72 6.61 -0.38
C PRO A 137 -2.63 7.76 0.05
N ALA A 138 -2.68 8.88 -0.69
CA ALA A 138 -3.63 9.96 -0.40
C ALA A 138 -5.08 9.46 -0.47
N LYS A 139 -5.42 8.65 -1.47
CA LYS A 139 -6.74 8.01 -1.59
C LYS A 139 -7.04 7.04 -0.45
N MET A 140 -6.06 6.23 -0.02
CA MET A 140 -6.24 5.31 1.11
C MET A 140 -6.54 6.04 2.41
N LEU A 141 -6.07 7.29 2.53
CA LEU A 141 -6.29 8.17 3.68
C LEU A 141 -7.52 9.08 3.55
N GLY A 142 -8.20 9.08 2.39
CA GLY A 142 -9.29 10.02 2.10
C GLY A 142 -8.82 11.47 2.00
N LEU A 143 -7.59 11.70 1.57
CA LEU A 143 -6.94 13.02 1.47
C LEU A 143 -6.62 13.44 0.03
N GLU A 144 -7.12 12.72 -0.97
CA GLU A 144 -6.82 12.94 -2.40
C GLU A 144 -7.26 14.31 -2.93
N ASP A 145 -8.15 15.00 -2.22
CA ASP A 145 -8.57 16.37 -2.55
C ASP A 145 -7.62 17.45 -2.02
N ARG A 146 -6.67 17.05 -1.13
CA ARG A 146 -5.72 17.96 -0.50
C ARG A 146 -4.27 17.72 -0.89
N ILE A 147 -3.85 16.46 -0.99
CA ILE A 147 -2.45 16.04 -1.19
C ILE A 147 -2.31 15.01 -2.31
N GLY A 148 -1.08 14.73 -2.69
CA GLY A 148 -0.72 13.66 -3.63
C GLY A 148 -0.59 14.11 -5.09
N MET A 149 -0.99 15.33 -5.44
CA MET A 149 -0.87 15.89 -6.80
C MET A 149 -0.51 17.37 -6.79
N LEU A 150 0.11 17.83 -7.87
CA LEU A 150 0.31 19.24 -8.14
C LEU A 150 -0.91 19.77 -8.94
N ARG A 151 -1.87 20.32 -8.22
CA ARG A 151 -3.11 20.88 -8.79
C ARG A 151 -3.50 22.15 -8.02
N PRO A 152 -4.03 23.19 -8.68
CA PRO A 152 -4.53 24.38 -7.99
C PRO A 152 -5.53 24.02 -6.88
N GLY A 153 -5.32 24.56 -5.69
CA GLY A 153 -6.17 24.32 -4.50
C GLY A 153 -5.71 23.19 -3.60
N MET A 154 -4.68 22.44 -4.00
CA MET A 154 -4.05 21.42 -3.13
C MET A 154 -2.91 21.99 -2.29
N ASP A 155 -2.54 21.29 -1.23
CA ASP A 155 -1.39 21.62 -0.40
C ASP A 155 -0.10 21.54 -1.25
N ALA A 156 0.81 22.50 -1.08
CA ALA A 156 1.98 22.65 -1.93
C ALA A 156 3.20 21.89 -1.41
N ASP A 157 3.06 20.57 -1.22
CA ASP A 157 4.16 19.68 -0.88
C ASP A 157 4.91 19.30 -2.17
N ILE A 158 6.01 20.01 -2.46
CA ILE A 158 6.73 19.92 -3.73
C ILE A 158 8.15 19.43 -3.50
N VAL A 159 8.53 18.37 -4.23
CA VAL A 159 9.91 17.90 -4.31
C VAL A 159 10.38 18.02 -5.77
N VAL A 160 11.58 18.55 -5.95
CA VAL A 160 12.21 18.70 -7.26
C VAL A 160 13.35 17.69 -7.37
N PHE A 161 13.34 16.92 -8.44
CA PHE A 161 14.40 15.96 -8.78
C PHE A 161 15.10 16.40 -10.05
N ASP A 162 16.37 16.08 -10.18
CA ASP A 162 17.19 16.33 -11.40
C ASP A 162 16.94 15.27 -12.50
N ALA A 163 16.34 14.13 -12.12
CA ALA A 163 15.95 13.04 -13.02
C ALA A 163 14.68 12.35 -12.51
N MET A 164 14.16 11.39 -13.26
CA MET A 164 13.02 10.57 -12.83
C MET A 164 13.39 9.77 -11.56
N PRO A 165 12.77 10.02 -10.40
CA PRO A 165 13.26 9.51 -9.11
C PRO A 165 13.18 8.00 -8.95
N CYS A 166 12.24 7.35 -9.65
CA CYS A 166 12.03 5.90 -9.58
C CYS A 166 12.78 5.11 -10.67
N VAL A 167 13.58 5.78 -11.50
CA VAL A 167 14.34 5.14 -12.56
C VAL A 167 15.81 5.04 -12.14
N VAL A 168 16.24 3.83 -11.78
CA VAL A 168 17.66 3.56 -11.54
C VAL A 168 18.36 3.51 -12.91
N PRO A 169 19.42 4.30 -13.14
CA PRO A 169 20.18 4.20 -14.38
C PRO A 169 20.67 2.77 -14.61
N LYS A 170 20.47 2.24 -15.81
CA LYS A 170 21.11 0.98 -16.18
C LYS A 170 22.63 1.23 -16.17
N ALA A 171 23.35 0.47 -15.36
CA ALA A 171 24.79 0.45 -15.35
C ALA A 171 25.34 -0.09 -16.67
#